data_69f25f9d8d7ed249067a3d820630c405
#
_entry.id   69f25f9d8d7ed249067a3d820630c405
#
_cell.length_a   1.000
_cell.length_b   1.000
_cell.length_c   1.000
_cell.angle_alpha   90.00
_cell.angle_beta   90.00
_cell.angle_gamma   90.00
#
_symmetry.space_group_name_H-M   'P 1'
#
loop_
_entity.id
_entity.type
_entity.pdbx_description
1 polymer ?
#
loop_
_entity_poly.entity_id
_entity_poly.type
_entity_poly.pdbx_seq_one_letter_code
_entity_poly.pdbx_strand_id
1 'polypeptide(L)'
;MDKLIVAKFGGSAIGVDGEGIPTILDRVKSLKSDSKLIIVCSAPLTKIDGKKRSLTDVMLDLGENAASGNNVTMEPIEQSYSNILQMVNDENKVECKKVIDEMLGLASESLTYANSEGKFEDEVRAKALAYSGEVLMSHVLNYILRSNDIQADSIALDDWPIITDDNIESTNFLFDQSNQRIEALNNKIKQYEVISIGGFIGKTEDGIITTYERGGSDRTAADIGILFHKKYETMIDLEKDSSVVSADPKVVENELDDVMELSYNEARLAGMFGMKLIDPIAIKEILENGVDMAVTITNMKSPEKITKIQRKPANQNGHPLKIVTGKKNCAILRIESTSAVDLLESLESEKRYSEFIILSPFTKDGLEFSRILFLDGDYVKRNEKYVLSFDSLATIAYQRGVITLIGDEMWRVQQIASKASSKIGDAGLNILNMDAQEETSRIIIVIEDSDDNVAKAIQAIHSERSKIKFV
;
A
#
# COMPACT_ATOMS: atom_id res chain seq x y z
N MET A 1 -6.82 -27.76 -8.48
CA MET A 1 -7.07 -27.04 -7.21
C MET A 1 -8.28 -26.15 -7.41
N ASP A 2 -9.08 -25.98 -6.37
CA ASP A 2 -10.16 -25.00 -6.43
C ASP A 2 -9.57 -23.60 -6.52
N LYS A 3 -10.27 -22.68 -7.20
CA LYS A 3 -9.84 -21.29 -7.33
C LYS A 3 -10.20 -20.50 -6.08
N LEU A 4 -9.26 -19.68 -5.62
CA LEU A 4 -9.44 -18.73 -4.53
C LEU A 4 -9.02 -17.33 -4.99
N ILE A 5 -9.92 -16.39 -4.92
CA ILE A 5 -9.63 -14.98 -5.16
C ILE A 5 -9.56 -14.26 -3.80
N VAL A 6 -8.47 -13.55 -3.56
CA VAL A 6 -8.35 -12.62 -2.45
C VAL A 6 -8.57 -11.21 -3.02
N ALA A 7 -9.79 -10.72 -2.88
CA ALA A 7 -10.19 -9.41 -3.41
C ALA A 7 -10.06 -8.34 -2.32
N LYS A 8 -9.29 -7.27 -2.59
CA LYS A 8 -9.13 -6.17 -1.64
C LYS A 8 -9.88 -4.93 -2.11
N PHE A 9 -10.76 -4.43 -1.26
CA PHE A 9 -11.48 -3.18 -1.48
C PHE A 9 -10.90 -2.07 -0.59
N GLY A 10 -10.31 -1.06 -1.22
CA GLY A 10 -9.73 0.09 -0.51
C GLY A 10 -10.79 1.03 0.07
N GLY A 11 -10.40 1.96 0.94
CA GLY A 11 -11.31 2.93 1.53
C GLY A 11 -12.04 3.79 0.47
N SER A 12 -11.38 4.17 -0.64
CA SER A 12 -12.02 4.87 -1.76
C SER A 12 -13.00 3.99 -2.53
N ALA A 13 -12.79 2.66 -2.56
CA ALA A 13 -13.71 1.70 -3.16
C ALA A 13 -14.98 1.54 -2.30
N ILE A 14 -14.84 1.49 -0.97
CA ILE A 14 -15.97 1.49 -0.04
C ILE A 14 -16.70 2.84 -0.09
N GLY A 15 -15.94 3.93 -0.24
CA GLY A 15 -16.46 5.27 -0.42
C GLY A 15 -16.88 5.96 0.88
N VAL A 16 -17.41 7.17 0.73
CA VAL A 16 -17.92 7.96 1.86
C VAL A 16 -19.20 7.29 2.38
N ASP A 17 -19.18 6.93 3.66
CA ASP A 17 -20.33 6.33 4.34
C ASP A 17 -20.90 5.11 3.58
N GLY A 18 -20.02 4.36 2.89
CA GLY A 18 -20.40 3.16 2.14
C GLY A 18 -20.97 3.41 0.74
N GLU A 19 -20.85 4.61 0.17
CA GLU A 19 -21.42 4.95 -1.17
C GLU A 19 -20.99 3.99 -2.30
N GLY A 20 -19.84 3.29 -2.15
CA GLY A 20 -19.33 2.32 -3.12
C GLY A 20 -19.82 0.88 -2.93
N ILE A 21 -20.49 0.57 -1.82
CA ILE A 21 -20.91 -0.79 -1.48
C ILE A 21 -21.81 -1.44 -2.56
N PRO A 22 -22.75 -0.75 -3.22
CA PRO A 22 -23.52 -1.36 -4.31
C PRO A 22 -22.62 -1.89 -5.44
N THR A 23 -21.59 -1.13 -5.83
CA THR A 23 -20.61 -1.59 -6.83
C THR A 23 -19.79 -2.77 -6.32
N ILE A 24 -19.41 -2.78 -5.03
CA ILE A 24 -18.74 -3.92 -4.41
C ILE A 24 -19.61 -5.18 -4.48
N LEU A 25 -20.90 -5.08 -4.19
CA LEU A 25 -21.83 -6.22 -4.29
C LEU A 25 -21.88 -6.80 -5.70
N ASP A 26 -21.92 -5.96 -6.74
CA ASP A 26 -21.91 -6.40 -8.13
C ASP A 26 -20.59 -7.11 -8.48
N ARG A 27 -19.46 -6.55 -8.01
CA ARG A 27 -18.14 -7.19 -8.18
C ARG A 27 -18.06 -8.54 -7.46
N VAL A 28 -18.52 -8.61 -6.21
CA VAL A 28 -18.55 -9.86 -5.42
C VAL A 28 -19.38 -10.93 -6.14
N LYS A 29 -20.58 -10.59 -6.65
CA LYS A 29 -21.41 -11.51 -7.42
C LYS A 29 -20.68 -12.05 -8.66
N SER A 30 -19.93 -11.20 -9.35
CA SER A 30 -19.12 -11.60 -10.50
C SER A 30 -17.94 -12.49 -10.11
N LEU A 31 -17.16 -12.11 -9.10
CA LEU A 31 -15.96 -12.83 -8.68
C LEU A 31 -16.26 -14.22 -8.09
N LYS A 32 -17.36 -14.37 -7.33
CA LYS A 32 -17.72 -15.64 -6.70
C LYS A 32 -18.31 -16.67 -7.65
N SER A 33 -18.60 -16.34 -8.90
CA SER A 33 -19.26 -17.24 -9.86
C SER A 33 -18.49 -18.54 -10.10
N ASP A 34 -17.16 -18.46 -10.15
CA ASP A 34 -16.27 -19.57 -10.49
C ASP A 34 -15.16 -19.81 -9.46
N SER A 35 -15.23 -19.16 -8.27
CA SER A 35 -14.18 -19.21 -7.26
C SER A 35 -14.73 -19.03 -5.85
N LYS A 36 -13.97 -19.50 -4.86
CA LYS A 36 -14.11 -19.05 -3.47
C LYS A 36 -13.52 -17.66 -3.35
N LEU A 37 -14.08 -16.84 -2.45
CA LEU A 37 -13.70 -15.44 -2.34
C LEU A 37 -13.38 -15.06 -0.89
N ILE A 38 -12.22 -14.46 -0.68
CA ILE A 38 -11.90 -13.72 0.54
C ILE A 38 -11.89 -12.23 0.20
N ILE A 39 -12.63 -11.44 0.97
CA ILE A 39 -12.68 -9.99 0.84
C ILE A 39 -11.84 -9.36 1.95
N VAL A 40 -10.82 -8.59 1.57
CA VAL A 40 -10.04 -7.78 2.49
C VAL A 40 -10.60 -6.35 2.47
N CYS A 41 -11.14 -5.90 3.60
CA CYS A 41 -11.76 -4.59 3.74
C CYS A 41 -10.77 -3.56 4.29
N SER A 42 -10.73 -2.37 3.70
CA SER A 42 -10.19 -1.18 4.37
C SER A 42 -11.29 -0.47 5.18
N ALA A 43 -10.90 0.50 6.01
CA ALA A 43 -11.86 1.39 6.67
C ALA A 43 -12.61 2.25 5.64
N PRO A 44 -13.91 2.54 5.87
CA PRO A 44 -14.67 3.48 5.05
C PRO A 44 -14.10 4.91 5.09
N LEU A 45 -14.55 5.74 4.16
CA LEU A 45 -14.34 7.18 4.23
C LEU A 45 -15.56 7.85 4.87
N THR A 46 -15.33 9.03 5.44
CA THR A 46 -16.38 9.96 5.85
C THR A 46 -16.03 11.38 5.41
N LYS A 47 -16.94 12.34 5.62
CA LYS A 47 -16.68 13.75 5.33
C LYS A 47 -16.60 14.55 6.63
N ILE A 48 -15.46 15.25 6.83
CA ILE A 48 -15.24 16.21 7.90
C ILE A 48 -14.88 17.54 7.25
N ASP A 49 -15.62 18.60 7.57
CA ASP A 49 -15.43 19.94 6.98
C ASP A 49 -15.39 19.92 5.45
N GLY A 50 -16.24 19.10 4.82
CA GLY A 50 -16.32 18.93 3.37
C GLY A 50 -15.19 18.12 2.73
N LYS A 51 -14.20 17.66 3.48
CA LYS A 51 -13.08 16.86 3.00
C LYS A 51 -13.31 15.37 3.28
N LYS A 52 -12.99 14.52 2.31
CA LYS A 52 -13.01 13.06 2.48
C LYS A 52 -11.83 12.64 3.37
N ARG A 53 -12.11 11.86 4.41
CA ARG A 53 -11.11 11.30 5.33
C ARG A 53 -11.43 9.83 5.61
N SER A 54 -10.41 9.01 5.78
CA SER A 54 -10.59 7.63 6.22
C SER A 54 -11.00 7.59 7.70
N LEU A 55 -11.83 6.63 8.11
CA LEU A 55 -12.16 6.47 9.53
C LEU A 55 -10.92 6.15 10.36
N THR A 56 -9.92 5.49 9.78
CA THR A 56 -8.60 5.27 10.39
C THR A 56 -7.91 6.60 10.74
N ASP A 57 -7.85 7.56 9.78
CA ASP A 57 -7.26 8.88 10.02
C ASP A 57 -8.09 9.70 11.05
N VAL A 58 -9.42 9.54 11.04
CA VAL A 58 -10.30 10.18 12.03
C VAL A 58 -10.02 9.65 13.44
N MET A 59 -9.91 8.33 13.59
CA MET A 59 -9.61 7.71 14.88
C MET A 59 -8.22 8.08 15.40
N LEU A 60 -7.22 8.17 14.52
CA LEU A 60 -5.88 8.65 14.88
C LEU A 60 -5.94 10.06 15.50
N ASP A 61 -6.62 11.00 14.82
CA ASP A 61 -6.76 12.36 15.34
C ASP A 61 -7.52 12.38 16.69
N LEU A 62 -8.58 11.57 16.82
CA LEU A 62 -9.35 11.49 18.08
C LEU A 62 -8.45 10.95 19.21
N GLY A 63 -7.64 9.91 18.95
CA GLY A 63 -6.74 9.33 19.93
C GLY A 63 -5.66 10.32 20.40
N GLU A 64 -5.02 11.03 19.47
CA GLU A 64 -4.00 12.04 19.79
C GLU A 64 -4.60 13.24 20.55
N ASN A 65 -5.80 13.66 20.18
CA ASN A 65 -6.52 14.71 20.92
C ASN A 65 -6.91 14.24 22.32
N ALA A 66 -7.41 13.00 22.47
CA ALA A 66 -7.73 12.42 23.78
C ALA A 66 -6.48 12.35 24.67
N ALA A 67 -5.35 11.86 24.15
CA ALA A 67 -4.07 11.81 24.87
C ALA A 67 -3.56 13.19 25.28
N SER A 68 -3.94 14.24 24.53
CA SER A 68 -3.65 15.64 24.88
C SER A 68 -4.62 16.23 25.92
N GLY A 69 -5.53 15.42 26.48
CA GLY A 69 -6.51 15.84 27.50
C GLY A 69 -7.74 16.59 26.94
N ASN A 70 -7.95 16.57 25.63
CA ASN A 70 -9.11 17.19 25.01
C ASN A 70 -10.32 16.26 25.08
N ASN A 71 -11.51 16.86 25.21
CA ASN A 71 -12.76 16.10 25.02
C ASN A 71 -12.93 15.75 23.53
N VAL A 72 -13.13 14.49 23.25
CA VAL A 72 -13.35 13.97 21.89
C VAL A 72 -14.70 13.28 21.79
N THR A 73 -15.26 13.22 20.59
CA THR A 73 -16.49 12.50 20.29
C THR A 73 -16.30 11.57 19.10
N MET A 74 -16.85 10.38 19.18
CA MET A 74 -16.85 9.42 18.08
C MET A 74 -17.99 9.66 17.06
N GLU A 75 -18.77 10.71 17.23
CA GLU A 75 -19.94 11.02 16.41
C GLU A 75 -19.70 10.86 14.89
N PRO A 76 -18.58 11.35 14.29
CA PRO A 76 -18.34 11.17 12.86
C PRO A 76 -18.22 9.68 12.43
N ILE A 77 -17.64 8.84 13.29
CA ILE A 77 -17.48 7.39 13.04
C ILE A 77 -18.84 6.70 13.23
N GLU A 78 -19.54 6.98 14.31
CA GLU A 78 -20.86 6.45 14.62
C GLU A 78 -21.88 6.80 13.51
N GLN A 79 -21.85 8.05 13.03
CA GLN A 79 -22.72 8.48 11.94
C GLN A 79 -22.42 7.74 10.64
N SER A 80 -21.14 7.53 10.31
CA SER A 80 -20.74 6.77 9.12
C SER A 80 -21.28 5.34 9.16
N TYR A 81 -21.10 4.63 10.28
CA TYR A 81 -21.65 3.27 10.42
C TYR A 81 -23.18 3.25 10.51
N SER A 82 -23.81 4.27 11.08
CA SER A 82 -25.27 4.43 11.05
C SER A 82 -25.80 4.54 9.61
N ASN A 83 -25.09 5.25 8.74
CA ASN A 83 -25.43 5.37 7.32
C ASN A 83 -25.23 4.01 6.62
N ILE A 84 -24.12 3.32 6.83
CA ILE A 84 -23.83 2.01 6.25
C ILE A 84 -24.85 0.95 6.69
N LEU A 85 -25.28 0.99 7.96
CA LEU A 85 -26.29 0.09 8.52
C LEU A 85 -27.63 0.12 7.78
N GLN A 86 -27.97 1.24 7.09
CA GLN A 86 -29.20 1.32 6.27
C GLN A 86 -29.17 0.36 5.06
N MET A 87 -28.01 -0.17 4.68
CA MET A 87 -27.86 -1.14 3.59
C MET A 87 -28.11 -2.58 4.06
N VAL A 88 -28.28 -2.80 5.35
CA VAL A 88 -28.57 -4.12 5.94
C VAL A 88 -30.10 -4.29 6.03
N ASN A 89 -30.61 -5.46 5.61
CA ASN A 89 -32.04 -5.76 5.68
C ASN A 89 -32.51 -5.94 7.14
N ASP A 90 -33.82 -5.88 7.36
CA ASP A 90 -34.40 -5.89 8.71
C ASP A 90 -34.05 -7.18 9.49
N GLU A 91 -33.90 -8.32 8.81
CA GLU A 91 -33.53 -9.60 9.43
C GLU A 91 -32.15 -9.57 10.08
N ASN A 92 -31.17 -8.95 9.40
CA ASN A 92 -29.79 -8.91 9.85
C ASN A 92 -29.46 -7.62 10.64
N LYS A 93 -30.33 -6.60 10.60
CA LYS A 93 -30.04 -5.24 11.10
C LYS A 93 -29.81 -5.17 12.60
N VAL A 94 -30.57 -5.93 13.37
CA VAL A 94 -30.46 -5.93 14.84
C VAL A 94 -29.12 -6.50 15.29
N GLU A 95 -28.72 -7.63 14.71
CA GLU A 95 -27.41 -8.25 14.99
C GLU A 95 -26.25 -7.37 14.53
N CYS A 96 -26.33 -6.83 13.30
CA CYS A 96 -25.31 -5.92 12.77
C CYS A 96 -25.13 -4.69 13.66
N LYS A 97 -26.25 -4.08 14.10
CA LYS A 97 -26.21 -2.93 15.02
C LYS A 97 -25.52 -3.29 16.33
N LYS A 98 -25.84 -4.46 16.90
CA LYS A 98 -25.20 -4.93 18.13
C LYS A 98 -23.69 -5.03 17.97
N VAL A 99 -23.20 -5.62 16.87
CA VAL A 99 -21.75 -5.71 16.57
C VAL A 99 -21.13 -4.33 16.45
N ILE A 100 -21.80 -3.38 15.75
CA ILE A 100 -21.32 -2.00 15.64
C ILE A 100 -21.19 -1.36 17.03
N ASP A 101 -22.24 -1.44 17.84
CA ASP A 101 -22.28 -0.82 19.18
C ASP A 101 -21.21 -1.41 20.11
N GLU A 102 -21.01 -2.73 20.09
CA GLU A 102 -19.98 -3.44 20.89
C GLU A 102 -18.55 -3.00 20.46
N MET A 103 -18.26 -3.04 19.17
CA MET A 103 -16.91 -2.71 18.69
C MET A 103 -16.59 -1.23 18.85
N LEU A 104 -17.51 -0.32 18.57
CA LEU A 104 -17.30 1.10 18.82
C LEU A 104 -17.19 1.41 20.32
N GLY A 105 -17.84 0.64 21.19
CA GLY A 105 -17.64 0.67 22.63
C GLY A 105 -16.19 0.39 23.01
N LEU A 106 -15.60 -0.70 22.48
CA LEU A 106 -14.18 -1.04 22.71
C LEU A 106 -13.21 0.02 22.16
N ALA A 107 -13.53 0.62 21.02
CA ALA A 107 -12.74 1.75 20.49
C ALA A 107 -12.83 2.98 21.40
N SER A 108 -14.01 3.27 21.96
CA SER A 108 -14.21 4.37 22.90
C SER A 108 -13.49 4.14 24.24
N GLU A 109 -13.42 2.90 24.71
CA GLU A 109 -12.58 2.53 25.88
C GLU A 109 -11.10 2.87 25.65
N SER A 110 -10.59 2.60 24.43
CA SER A 110 -9.21 2.97 24.06
C SER A 110 -8.99 4.48 24.10
N LEU A 111 -9.96 5.31 23.65
CA LEU A 111 -9.87 6.77 23.76
C LEU A 111 -9.93 7.25 25.21
N THR A 112 -10.76 6.60 26.04
CA THR A 112 -10.86 6.90 27.47
C THR A 112 -9.53 6.61 28.18
N TYR A 113 -8.91 5.47 27.85
CA TYR A 113 -7.58 5.10 28.34
C TYR A 113 -6.52 6.09 27.89
N ALA A 114 -6.51 6.46 26.61
CA ALA A 114 -5.58 7.45 26.06
C ALA A 114 -5.68 8.81 26.78
N ASN A 115 -6.90 9.25 27.10
CA ASN A 115 -7.14 10.49 27.86
C ASN A 115 -6.60 10.40 29.28
N SER A 116 -6.80 9.26 29.97
CA SER A 116 -6.36 9.07 31.36
C SER A 116 -4.83 8.95 31.49
N GLU A 117 -4.18 8.28 30.56
CA GLU A 117 -2.74 8.03 30.58
C GLU A 117 -1.91 9.08 29.83
N GLY A 118 -2.56 9.94 29.04
CA GLY A 118 -1.88 10.95 28.21
C GLY A 118 -1.09 10.33 27.05
N LYS A 119 -1.48 9.13 26.56
CA LYS A 119 -0.76 8.38 25.54
C LYS A 119 -1.73 7.64 24.61
N PHE A 120 -1.49 7.74 23.32
CA PHE A 120 -2.20 7.01 22.29
C PHE A 120 -1.19 6.31 21.37
N GLU A 121 -0.65 5.20 21.84
CA GLU A 121 0.41 4.45 21.17
C GLU A 121 0.23 2.94 21.40
N ASP A 122 0.98 2.12 20.67
CA ASP A 122 1.04 0.67 20.81
C ASP A 122 -0.34 -0.01 20.77
N GLU A 123 -0.61 -0.91 21.69
CA GLU A 123 -1.83 -1.73 21.74
C GLU A 123 -3.12 -0.89 21.81
N VAL A 124 -3.09 0.22 22.54
CA VAL A 124 -4.26 1.12 22.69
C VAL A 124 -4.67 1.69 21.33
N ARG A 125 -3.67 2.15 20.58
CA ARG A 125 -3.86 2.67 19.21
C ARG A 125 -4.31 1.57 18.26
N ALA A 126 -3.64 0.42 18.26
CA ALA A 126 -3.98 -0.70 17.39
C ALA A 126 -5.42 -1.21 17.63
N LYS A 127 -5.85 -1.31 18.90
CA LYS A 127 -7.23 -1.65 19.26
C LYS A 127 -8.24 -0.63 18.76
N ALA A 128 -7.99 0.66 18.99
CA ALA A 128 -8.88 1.72 18.54
C ALA A 128 -9.09 1.66 17.01
N LEU A 129 -8.01 1.48 16.24
CA LEU A 129 -8.06 1.38 14.80
C LEU A 129 -8.79 0.12 14.31
N ALA A 130 -8.50 -1.03 14.91
CA ALA A 130 -9.14 -2.30 14.53
C ALA A 130 -10.66 -2.23 14.74
N TYR A 131 -11.11 -1.78 15.91
CA TYR A 131 -12.50 -1.78 16.32
C TYR A 131 -13.33 -0.64 15.71
N SER A 132 -12.72 0.41 15.19
CA SER A 132 -13.44 1.49 14.50
C SER A 132 -13.31 1.49 12.98
N GLY A 133 -12.38 0.70 12.45
CA GLY A 133 -12.00 0.71 11.03
C GLY A 133 -12.23 -0.63 10.35
N GLU A 134 -11.12 -1.27 9.98
CA GLU A 134 -11.08 -2.37 9.03
C GLU A 134 -11.80 -3.63 9.53
N VAL A 135 -11.62 -4.00 10.80
CA VAL A 135 -12.25 -5.19 11.37
C VAL A 135 -13.76 -4.99 11.48
N LEU A 136 -14.19 -3.85 12.03
CA LEU A 136 -15.61 -3.51 12.09
C LEU A 136 -16.24 -3.50 10.71
N MET A 137 -15.57 -2.87 9.72
CA MET A 137 -16.10 -2.84 8.35
C MET A 137 -16.24 -4.24 7.74
N SER A 138 -15.33 -5.18 8.04
CA SER A 138 -15.42 -6.54 7.55
C SER A 138 -16.65 -7.28 8.12
N HIS A 139 -16.97 -7.06 9.39
CA HIS A 139 -18.19 -7.60 10.01
C HIS A 139 -19.46 -6.99 9.42
N VAL A 140 -19.49 -5.67 9.26
CA VAL A 140 -20.65 -4.97 8.67
C VAL A 140 -20.87 -5.41 7.23
N LEU A 141 -19.80 -5.54 6.43
CA LEU A 141 -19.91 -6.05 5.05
C LEU A 141 -20.45 -7.47 5.00
N ASN A 142 -20.09 -8.35 5.94
CA ASN A 142 -20.68 -9.69 6.04
C ASN A 142 -22.21 -9.62 6.15
N TYR A 143 -22.78 -8.77 7.03
CA TYR A 143 -24.22 -8.61 7.15
C TYR A 143 -24.86 -8.03 5.90
N ILE A 144 -24.18 -7.12 5.19
CA ILE A 144 -24.66 -6.59 3.91
C ILE A 144 -24.67 -7.69 2.84
N LEU A 145 -23.63 -8.53 2.75
CA LEU A 145 -23.58 -9.67 1.83
C LEU A 145 -24.73 -10.65 2.09
N ARG A 146 -24.96 -11.02 3.35
CA ARG A 146 -26.09 -11.89 3.77
C ARG A 146 -27.44 -11.27 3.43
N SER A 147 -27.57 -9.95 3.57
CA SER A 147 -28.78 -9.20 3.17
C SER A 147 -29.04 -9.18 1.67
N ASN A 148 -28.07 -9.62 0.86
CA ASN A 148 -28.14 -9.77 -0.59
C ASN A 148 -28.06 -11.24 -1.06
N ASP A 149 -28.49 -12.18 -0.21
CA ASP A 149 -28.57 -13.62 -0.48
C ASP A 149 -27.19 -14.26 -0.82
N ILE A 150 -26.10 -13.70 -0.29
CA ILE A 150 -24.77 -14.26 -0.45
C ILE A 150 -24.41 -15.02 0.84
N GLN A 151 -24.04 -16.31 0.71
CA GLN A 151 -23.57 -17.11 1.83
C GLN A 151 -22.19 -16.63 2.28
N ALA A 152 -22.17 -15.69 3.22
CA ALA A 152 -20.97 -15.05 3.71
C ALA A 152 -20.78 -15.20 5.22
N ASP A 153 -19.52 -15.12 5.65
CA ASP A 153 -19.12 -15.00 7.05
C ASP A 153 -17.92 -14.03 7.16
N SER A 154 -17.58 -13.66 8.39
CA SER A 154 -16.42 -12.82 8.69
C SER A 154 -15.47 -13.50 9.67
N ILE A 155 -14.23 -13.02 9.76
CA ILE A 155 -13.24 -13.51 10.70
C ILE A 155 -13.21 -12.63 11.94
N ALA A 156 -13.48 -13.24 13.09
CA ALA A 156 -13.31 -12.57 14.38
C ALA A 156 -11.82 -12.47 14.75
N LEU A 157 -11.46 -11.48 15.57
CA LEU A 157 -10.08 -11.31 16.04
C LEU A 157 -9.53 -12.51 16.81
N ASP A 158 -10.39 -13.31 17.46
CA ASP A 158 -9.96 -14.53 18.15
C ASP A 158 -9.44 -15.62 17.19
N ASP A 159 -10.00 -15.68 15.97
CA ASP A 159 -9.61 -16.59 14.90
C ASP A 159 -8.67 -15.95 13.86
N TRP A 160 -8.01 -14.86 14.22
CA TRP A 160 -7.21 -14.05 13.26
C TRP A 160 -6.06 -14.85 12.68
N PRO A 161 -5.95 -14.97 11.34
CA PRO A 161 -4.98 -15.86 10.71
C PRO A 161 -3.60 -15.22 10.55
N ILE A 162 -3.50 -13.88 10.59
CA ILE A 162 -2.25 -13.16 10.31
C ILE A 162 -1.53 -12.91 11.62
N ILE A 163 -0.45 -13.67 11.85
CA ILE A 163 0.44 -13.50 12.98
C ILE A 163 1.64 -12.65 12.57
N THR A 164 2.01 -11.76 13.45
CA THR A 164 3.04 -10.74 13.22
C THR A 164 4.03 -10.69 14.36
N ASP A 165 5.13 -9.98 14.14
CA ASP A 165 6.06 -9.66 15.22
C ASP A 165 5.44 -8.67 16.23
N ASP A 166 6.22 -8.35 17.26
CA ASP A 166 5.85 -7.48 18.38
C ASP A 166 6.08 -5.97 18.13
N ASN A 167 6.42 -5.60 16.90
CA ASN A 167 6.43 -4.20 16.48
C ASN A 167 5.01 -3.72 16.19
N ILE A 168 4.29 -3.27 17.23
CA ILE A 168 2.84 -3.13 17.23
C ILE A 168 2.31 -2.18 16.14
N GLU A 169 3.01 -1.06 15.87
CA GLU A 169 2.52 -0.03 14.93
C GLU A 169 3.12 -0.11 13.52
N SER A 170 4.08 -0.99 13.30
CA SER A 170 4.76 -1.21 12.01
C SER A 170 5.20 -2.65 11.88
N THR A 171 4.22 -3.53 12.01
CA THR A 171 4.44 -4.97 12.18
C THR A 171 4.88 -5.67 10.90
N ASN A 172 5.51 -6.84 11.06
CA ASN A 172 5.88 -7.71 9.94
C ASN A 172 5.18 -9.05 10.04
N PHE A 173 4.77 -9.55 8.89
CA PHE A 173 4.15 -10.85 8.74
C PHE A 173 5.09 -11.99 9.09
N LEU A 174 4.62 -12.94 9.88
CA LEU A 174 5.33 -14.17 10.27
C LEU A 174 4.63 -15.38 9.63
N PHE A 175 5.21 -15.85 8.51
CA PHE A 175 4.61 -16.89 7.68
C PHE A 175 4.37 -18.19 8.45
N ASP A 176 5.37 -18.73 9.16
CA ASP A 176 5.28 -20.05 9.81
C ASP A 176 4.22 -20.05 10.93
N GLN A 177 4.18 -19.00 11.75
CA GLN A 177 3.21 -18.83 12.82
C GLN A 177 1.80 -18.65 12.27
N SER A 178 1.65 -17.83 11.22
CA SER A 178 0.36 -17.62 10.54
C SER A 178 -0.14 -18.92 9.90
N ASN A 179 0.75 -19.68 9.25
CA ASN A 179 0.39 -20.96 8.63
C ASN A 179 -0.13 -22.01 9.64
N GLN A 180 0.24 -21.91 10.91
CA GLN A 180 -0.32 -22.74 11.98
C GLN A 180 -1.75 -22.31 12.38
N ARG A 181 -2.13 -21.06 12.12
CA ARG A 181 -3.44 -20.48 12.51
C ARG A 181 -4.48 -20.47 11.38
N ILE A 182 -4.10 -20.87 10.16
CA ILE A 182 -4.98 -20.71 8.98
C ILE A 182 -6.16 -21.68 8.92
N GLU A 183 -6.21 -22.73 9.77
CA GLU A 183 -7.25 -23.76 9.67
C GLU A 183 -8.66 -23.22 9.97
N ALA A 184 -8.83 -22.26 10.87
CA ALA A 184 -10.12 -21.63 11.13
C ALA A 184 -10.65 -20.93 9.86
N LEU A 185 -9.80 -20.11 9.22
CA LEU A 185 -10.13 -19.46 7.95
C LEU A 185 -10.39 -20.48 6.82
N ASN A 186 -9.55 -21.52 6.69
CA ASN A 186 -9.71 -22.58 5.70
C ASN A 186 -11.05 -23.34 5.85
N ASN A 187 -11.48 -23.58 7.07
CA ASN A 187 -12.77 -24.23 7.32
C ASN A 187 -13.94 -23.31 6.94
N LYS A 188 -13.86 -22.03 7.20
CA LYS A 188 -14.86 -21.04 6.76
C LYS A 188 -14.92 -20.95 5.22
N ILE A 189 -13.79 -20.94 4.52
CA ILE A 189 -13.74 -20.96 3.04
C ILE A 189 -14.48 -22.16 2.46
N LYS A 190 -14.40 -23.34 3.10
CA LYS A 190 -15.12 -24.54 2.66
C LYS A 190 -16.63 -24.42 2.84
N GLN A 191 -17.10 -23.73 3.89
CA GLN A 191 -18.49 -23.64 4.28
C GLN A 191 -19.24 -22.50 3.58
N TYR A 192 -18.58 -21.38 3.33
CA TYR A 192 -19.17 -20.17 2.77
C TYR A 192 -18.67 -19.88 1.36
N GLU A 193 -19.40 -19.09 0.60
CA GLU A 193 -18.99 -18.60 -0.72
C GLU A 193 -17.99 -17.46 -0.58
N VAL A 194 -18.21 -16.59 0.43
CA VAL A 194 -17.44 -15.37 0.66
C VAL A 194 -17.07 -15.25 2.14
N ILE A 195 -15.82 -14.93 2.40
CA ILE A 195 -15.34 -14.59 3.75
C ILE A 195 -14.82 -13.15 3.73
N SER A 196 -15.24 -12.32 4.67
CA SER A 196 -14.70 -10.98 4.87
C SER A 196 -13.72 -10.92 6.04
N ILE A 197 -12.63 -10.17 5.86
CA ILE A 197 -11.59 -9.94 6.87
C ILE A 197 -11.16 -8.48 6.82
N GLY A 198 -10.82 -7.89 7.95
CA GLY A 198 -10.23 -6.55 8.00
C GLY A 198 -8.80 -6.56 7.46
N GLY A 199 -8.47 -5.60 6.61
CA GLY A 199 -7.09 -5.37 6.21
C GLY A 199 -6.30 -4.64 7.28
N PHE A 200 -5.00 -4.42 7.07
CA PHE A 200 -4.14 -3.58 7.92
C PHE A 200 -3.82 -4.15 9.32
N ILE A 201 -4.59 -5.10 9.81
CA ILE A 201 -4.52 -5.63 11.17
C ILE A 201 -3.81 -6.98 11.19
N GLY A 202 -2.91 -7.17 12.17
CA GLY A 202 -2.31 -8.42 12.57
C GLY A 202 -2.48 -8.69 14.06
N LYS A 203 -1.93 -9.80 14.53
CA LYS A 203 -1.84 -10.13 15.96
C LYS A 203 -0.49 -10.76 16.26
N THR A 204 0.07 -10.49 17.43
CA THR A 204 1.21 -11.26 17.94
C THR A 204 0.79 -12.68 18.30
N GLU A 205 1.74 -13.57 18.55
CA GLU A 205 1.45 -14.93 19.06
C GLU A 205 0.68 -14.91 20.38
N ASP A 206 0.96 -13.92 21.24
CA ASP A 206 0.29 -13.70 22.53
C ASP A 206 -1.10 -13.04 22.39
N GLY A 207 -1.48 -12.69 21.17
CA GLY A 207 -2.82 -12.16 20.87
C GLY A 207 -2.95 -10.64 20.95
N ILE A 208 -1.85 -9.90 21.08
CA ILE A 208 -1.86 -8.45 21.02
C ILE A 208 -2.17 -7.98 19.58
N ILE A 209 -3.11 -7.06 19.43
CA ILE A 209 -3.46 -6.50 18.12
C ILE A 209 -2.31 -5.60 17.64
N THR A 210 -1.93 -5.77 16.38
CA THR A 210 -0.88 -5.01 15.71
C THR A 210 -1.41 -4.37 14.43
N THR A 211 -0.71 -3.36 13.92
CA THR A 211 -1.03 -2.71 12.65
C THR A 211 0.16 -2.70 11.72
N TYR A 212 -0.09 -2.91 10.44
CA TYR A 212 0.90 -2.59 9.41
C TYR A 212 1.10 -1.07 9.31
N GLU A 213 2.11 -0.65 8.59
CA GLU A 213 2.21 0.74 8.13
C GLU A 213 1.09 1.08 7.14
N ARG A 214 1.00 2.35 6.75
CA ARG A 214 0.04 2.81 5.73
C ARG A 214 0.15 1.97 4.45
N GLY A 215 -0.99 1.55 3.92
CA GLY A 215 -1.06 0.62 2.78
C GLY A 215 -1.26 -0.84 3.18
N GLY A 216 -1.26 -1.15 4.46
CA GLY A 216 -1.28 -2.50 5.03
C GLY A 216 -2.44 -3.40 4.61
N SER A 217 -3.55 -2.87 4.07
CA SER A 217 -4.61 -3.74 3.53
C SER A 217 -4.18 -4.48 2.26
N ASP A 218 -3.27 -3.90 1.45
CA ASP A 218 -2.67 -4.60 0.29
C ASP A 218 -1.74 -5.72 0.80
N ARG A 219 -1.00 -5.48 1.90
CA ARG A 219 -0.17 -6.51 2.57
C ARG A 219 -1.02 -7.65 3.10
N THR A 220 -2.12 -7.35 3.82
CA THR A 220 -3.07 -8.39 4.28
C THR A 220 -3.55 -9.27 3.13
N ALA A 221 -3.86 -8.70 1.96
CA ALA A 221 -4.25 -9.49 0.79
C ALA A 221 -3.10 -10.37 0.28
N ALA A 222 -1.86 -9.86 0.27
CA ALA A 222 -0.67 -10.62 -0.08
C ALA A 222 -0.41 -11.77 0.89
N ASP A 223 -0.47 -11.52 2.20
CA ASP A 223 -0.25 -12.52 3.25
C ASP A 223 -1.24 -13.67 3.15
N ILE A 224 -2.53 -13.36 2.98
CA ILE A 224 -3.56 -14.38 2.76
C ILE A 224 -3.27 -15.16 1.46
N GLY A 225 -2.91 -14.47 0.39
CA GLY A 225 -2.52 -15.12 -0.86
C GLY A 225 -1.35 -16.07 -0.68
N ILE A 226 -0.31 -15.64 0.04
CA ILE A 226 0.88 -16.44 0.37
C ILE A 226 0.50 -17.66 1.22
N LEU A 227 -0.37 -17.51 2.22
CA LEU A 227 -0.81 -18.62 3.09
C LEU A 227 -1.59 -19.70 2.32
N PHE A 228 -2.35 -19.32 1.30
CA PHE A 228 -3.23 -20.24 0.58
C PHE A 228 -2.71 -20.75 -0.77
N HIS A 229 -1.60 -20.21 -1.30
CA HIS A 229 -1.11 -20.55 -2.65
C HIS A 229 -0.82 -22.06 -2.88
N LYS A 230 -0.52 -22.81 -1.81
CA LYS A 230 -0.30 -24.26 -1.90
C LYS A 230 -1.59 -25.09 -1.79
N LYS A 231 -2.67 -24.50 -1.26
CA LYS A 231 -3.96 -25.18 -1.04
C LYS A 231 -4.96 -24.91 -2.17
N TYR A 232 -4.87 -23.74 -2.80
CA TYR A 232 -5.77 -23.27 -3.85
C TYR A 232 -4.97 -22.70 -5.04
N GLU A 233 -5.61 -22.63 -6.21
CA GLU A 233 -5.16 -21.74 -7.29
C GLU A 233 -5.50 -20.32 -6.88
N THR A 234 -4.56 -19.63 -6.25
CA THR A 234 -4.81 -18.34 -5.58
C THR A 234 -4.42 -17.16 -6.49
N MET A 235 -5.28 -16.16 -6.52
CA MET A 235 -5.06 -14.87 -7.17
C MET A 235 -5.43 -13.74 -6.22
N ILE A 236 -4.70 -12.63 -6.28
CA ILE A 236 -5.04 -11.39 -5.58
C ILE A 236 -5.68 -10.43 -6.59
N ASP A 237 -6.82 -9.83 -6.23
CA ASP A 237 -7.46 -8.79 -7.02
C ASP A 237 -7.63 -7.51 -6.19
N LEU A 238 -6.88 -6.47 -6.56
CA LEU A 238 -6.95 -5.15 -5.93
C LEU A 238 -8.01 -4.32 -6.67
N GLU A 239 -9.17 -4.24 -6.08
CA GLU A 239 -10.32 -3.50 -6.63
C GLU A 239 -10.16 -2.00 -6.33
N LYS A 240 -10.01 -1.21 -7.37
CA LYS A 240 -9.77 0.24 -7.31
C LYS A 240 -10.91 1.01 -7.98
N ASP A 241 -10.98 2.30 -7.71
CA ASP A 241 -11.93 3.23 -8.37
C ASP A 241 -11.42 3.81 -9.69
N SER A 242 -10.18 3.50 -10.06
CA SER A 242 -9.51 3.97 -11.29
C SER A 242 -8.56 2.91 -11.86
N SER A 243 -8.28 3.01 -13.15
CA SER A 243 -7.29 2.18 -13.85
C SER A 243 -5.87 2.61 -13.52
N VAL A 244 -4.91 1.69 -13.74
CA VAL A 244 -3.49 2.02 -13.75
C VAL A 244 -3.14 2.68 -15.06
N VAL A 245 -2.55 3.86 -14.99
CA VAL A 245 -2.17 4.66 -16.15
C VAL A 245 -0.69 5.03 -16.14
N SER A 246 -0.20 5.48 -17.29
CA SER A 246 1.22 5.71 -17.55
C SER A 246 1.88 6.85 -16.77
N ALA A 247 1.11 7.69 -16.06
CA ALA A 247 1.57 8.68 -15.10
C ALA A 247 0.43 9.07 -14.14
N ASP A 248 0.72 9.82 -13.06
CA ASP A 248 -0.33 10.33 -12.17
C ASP A 248 -1.25 11.31 -12.92
N PRO A 249 -2.57 11.05 -12.99
CA PRO A 249 -3.54 11.95 -13.64
C PRO A 249 -3.59 13.36 -13.05
N LYS A 250 -3.13 13.55 -11.82
CA LYS A 250 -3.02 14.88 -11.20
C LYS A 250 -1.84 15.69 -11.72
N VAL A 251 -0.86 15.01 -12.33
CA VAL A 251 0.36 15.62 -12.88
C VAL A 251 0.25 15.72 -14.39
N VAL A 252 -0.24 14.69 -15.06
CA VAL A 252 -0.39 14.62 -16.53
C VAL A 252 -1.87 14.53 -16.85
N GLU A 253 -2.43 15.60 -17.41
CA GLU A 253 -3.87 15.68 -17.68
C GLU A 253 -4.30 14.98 -18.98
N ASN A 254 -3.39 14.87 -19.96
CA ASN A 254 -3.70 14.37 -21.30
C ASN A 254 -2.73 13.26 -21.72
N GLU A 255 -3.16 12.45 -22.70
CA GLU A 255 -2.33 11.39 -23.31
C GLU A 255 -1.89 10.28 -22.33
N LEU A 256 -2.72 9.99 -21.32
CA LEU A 256 -2.51 8.85 -20.45
C LEU A 256 -2.93 7.56 -21.14
N ASP A 257 -2.04 6.57 -21.13
CA ASP A 257 -2.35 5.22 -21.61
C ASP A 257 -2.66 4.28 -20.45
N ASP A 258 -3.64 3.40 -20.62
CA ASP A 258 -3.88 2.31 -19.68
C ASP A 258 -2.67 1.34 -19.67
N VAL A 259 -2.18 0.99 -18.50
CA VAL A 259 -1.10 0.01 -18.32
C VAL A 259 -1.71 -1.34 -18.03
N MET A 260 -1.67 -2.25 -19.02
CA MET A 260 -2.35 -3.55 -18.93
C MET A 260 -1.52 -4.64 -18.23
N GLU A 261 -0.20 -4.51 -18.23
CA GLU A 261 0.71 -5.51 -17.67
C GLU A 261 1.93 -4.86 -17.01
N LEU A 262 2.28 -5.34 -15.82
CA LEU A 262 3.50 -4.98 -15.10
C LEU A 262 4.21 -6.25 -14.61
N SER A 263 5.54 -6.21 -14.53
CA SER A 263 6.28 -7.17 -13.72
C SER A 263 6.15 -6.83 -12.23
N TYR A 264 6.47 -7.78 -11.36
CA TYR A 264 6.55 -7.53 -9.91
C TYR A 264 7.51 -6.36 -9.60
N ASN A 265 8.66 -6.32 -10.30
CA ASN A 265 9.63 -5.26 -10.10
C ASN A 265 9.11 -3.90 -10.56
N GLU A 266 8.46 -3.82 -11.73
CA GLU A 266 7.82 -2.59 -12.22
C GLU A 266 6.74 -2.08 -11.26
N ALA A 267 5.86 -2.97 -10.76
CA ALA A 267 4.80 -2.60 -9.83
C ALA A 267 5.37 -2.11 -8.49
N ARG A 268 6.38 -2.80 -7.94
CA ARG A 268 7.07 -2.39 -6.72
C ARG A 268 7.71 -1.01 -6.88
N LEU A 269 8.45 -0.79 -7.96
CA LEU A 269 9.07 0.50 -8.25
C LEU A 269 8.02 1.61 -8.39
N ALA A 270 6.92 1.36 -9.11
CA ALA A 270 5.86 2.35 -9.25
C ALA A 270 5.27 2.76 -7.89
N GLY A 271 5.05 1.79 -6.99
CA GLY A 271 4.61 2.05 -5.62
C GLY A 271 5.63 2.85 -4.81
N MET A 272 6.90 2.46 -4.81
CA MET A 272 8.00 3.17 -4.12
C MET A 272 8.11 4.63 -4.55
N PHE A 273 7.93 4.91 -5.84
CA PHE A 273 8.04 6.26 -6.41
C PHE A 273 6.71 7.03 -6.48
N GLY A 274 5.71 6.63 -5.67
CA GLY A 274 4.55 7.46 -5.36
C GLY A 274 3.27 7.14 -6.12
N MET A 275 3.25 6.16 -7.02
CA MET A 275 2.00 5.69 -7.61
C MET A 275 1.23 4.80 -6.63
N LYS A 276 -0.04 5.09 -6.42
CA LYS A 276 -0.90 4.32 -5.51
C LYS A 276 -1.44 3.05 -6.18
N LEU A 277 -0.56 2.18 -6.68
CA LEU A 277 -0.91 0.94 -7.36
C LEU A 277 -1.16 -0.19 -6.35
N ILE A 278 -0.11 -0.56 -5.66
CA ILE A 278 -0.04 -1.62 -4.64
C ILE A 278 1.05 -1.20 -3.65
N ASP A 279 0.93 -1.65 -2.43
CA ASP A 279 2.00 -1.47 -1.45
C ASP A 279 3.27 -2.22 -1.93
N PRO A 280 4.43 -1.55 -2.03
CA PRO A 280 5.68 -2.18 -2.48
C PRO A 280 6.11 -3.36 -1.60
N ILE A 281 5.78 -3.32 -0.31
CA ILE A 281 6.11 -4.37 0.65
C ILE A 281 5.28 -5.63 0.36
N ALA A 282 4.02 -5.50 -0.06
CA ALA A 282 3.19 -6.63 -0.45
C ALA A 282 3.84 -7.45 -1.60
N ILE A 283 4.41 -6.78 -2.61
CA ILE A 283 5.15 -7.45 -3.68
C ILE A 283 6.46 -8.08 -3.15
N LYS A 284 7.16 -7.38 -2.24
CA LYS A 284 8.37 -7.90 -1.61
C LYS A 284 8.07 -9.19 -0.84
N GLU A 285 7.02 -9.22 -0.05
CA GLU A 285 6.58 -10.41 0.72
C GLU A 285 6.25 -11.59 -0.19
N ILE A 286 5.54 -11.37 -1.30
CA ILE A 286 5.27 -12.41 -2.31
C ILE A 286 6.58 -13.00 -2.87
N LEU A 287 7.56 -12.15 -3.20
CA LEU A 287 8.85 -12.56 -3.74
C LEU A 287 9.70 -13.33 -2.72
N GLU A 288 9.80 -12.81 -1.48
CA GLU A 288 10.60 -13.41 -0.40
C GLU A 288 10.08 -14.79 0.02
N ASN A 289 8.76 -14.98 -0.02
CA ASN A 289 8.15 -16.29 0.23
C ASN A 289 8.21 -17.24 -0.99
N GLY A 290 8.85 -16.83 -2.09
CA GLY A 290 9.04 -17.65 -3.28
C GLY A 290 7.74 -17.98 -4.03
N VAL A 291 6.68 -17.23 -3.78
CA VAL A 291 5.37 -17.47 -4.38
C VAL A 291 5.29 -16.83 -5.77
N ASP A 292 4.69 -17.55 -6.70
CA ASP A 292 4.37 -17.05 -8.04
C ASP A 292 2.85 -17.10 -8.21
N MET A 293 2.17 -16.00 -7.96
CA MET A 293 0.73 -15.87 -8.11
C MET A 293 0.37 -14.62 -8.89
N ALA A 294 -0.74 -14.67 -9.61
CA ALA A 294 -1.26 -13.49 -10.30
C ALA A 294 -1.78 -12.46 -9.31
N VAL A 295 -1.38 -11.20 -9.50
CA VAL A 295 -1.97 -10.04 -8.84
C VAL A 295 -2.62 -9.19 -9.93
N THR A 296 -3.87 -8.80 -9.75
CA THR A 296 -4.58 -7.92 -10.66
C THR A 296 -4.95 -6.62 -9.96
N ILE A 297 -4.99 -5.54 -10.72
CA ILE A 297 -5.60 -4.29 -10.30
C ILE A 297 -6.77 -4.07 -11.24
N THR A 298 -7.99 -4.12 -10.71
CA THR A 298 -9.24 -4.03 -11.49
C THR A 298 -9.91 -2.69 -11.20
N ASN A 299 -10.32 -1.99 -12.26
CA ASN A 299 -11.17 -0.82 -12.13
C ASN A 299 -12.61 -1.27 -11.88
N MET A 300 -13.13 -1.08 -10.66
CA MET A 300 -14.50 -1.51 -10.28
C MET A 300 -15.61 -0.92 -11.18
N LYS A 301 -15.39 0.28 -11.72
CA LYS A 301 -16.38 0.97 -12.60
C LYS A 301 -16.30 0.50 -14.06
N SER A 302 -15.17 -0.09 -14.45
CA SER A 302 -14.88 -0.62 -15.79
C SER A 302 -14.08 -1.91 -15.64
N PRO A 303 -14.72 -3.04 -15.24
CA PRO A 303 -14.02 -4.27 -14.86
C PRO A 303 -13.26 -4.95 -16.00
N GLU A 304 -13.46 -4.52 -17.24
CA GLU A 304 -12.65 -4.92 -18.40
C GLU A 304 -11.24 -4.28 -18.38
N LYS A 305 -11.05 -3.20 -17.63
CA LYS A 305 -9.77 -2.52 -17.48
C LYS A 305 -9.00 -3.12 -16.30
N ILE A 306 -8.16 -4.08 -16.63
CA ILE A 306 -7.36 -4.85 -15.67
C ILE A 306 -5.88 -4.63 -15.96
N THR A 307 -5.10 -4.31 -14.93
CA THR A 307 -3.64 -4.40 -14.95
C THR A 307 -3.22 -5.71 -14.32
N LYS A 308 -2.54 -6.56 -15.07
CA LYS A 308 -1.98 -7.82 -14.56
C LYS A 308 -0.55 -7.59 -14.08
N ILE A 309 -0.26 -8.03 -12.86
CA ILE A 309 1.06 -7.98 -12.27
C ILE A 309 1.54 -9.43 -12.09
N GLN A 310 2.66 -9.78 -12.70
CA GLN A 310 3.21 -11.15 -12.74
C GLN A 310 4.72 -11.11 -12.62
N ARG A 311 5.31 -12.23 -12.22
CA ARG A 311 6.79 -12.33 -12.15
C ARG A 311 7.45 -12.03 -13.49
N LYS A 312 6.88 -12.56 -14.59
CA LYS A 312 7.28 -12.28 -15.96
C LYS A 312 6.01 -12.03 -16.78
N PRO A 313 5.78 -10.83 -17.30
CA PRO A 313 4.66 -10.55 -18.18
C PRO A 313 4.70 -11.41 -19.44
N ALA A 314 3.54 -11.86 -19.90
CA ALA A 314 3.42 -12.74 -21.06
C ALA A 314 3.77 -12.03 -22.38
N ASN A 315 3.55 -10.72 -22.46
CA ASN A 315 3.75 -9.90 -23.65
C ASN A 315 4.92 -8.93 -23.48
N GLN A 316 6.06 -9.29 -24.08
CA GLN A 316 7.20 -8.36 -24.22
C GLN A 316 6.97 -7.29 -25.31
N ASN A 317 5.87 -7.36 -26.06
CA ASN A 317 5.53 -6.41 -27.15
C ASN A 317 4.84 -5.13 -26.66
N GLY A 318 4.75 -4.91 -25.34
CA GLY A 318 4.20 -3.71 -24.75
C GLY A 318 5.12 -2.49 -24.94
N HIS A 319 4.62 -1.33 -24.51
CA HIS A 319 5.42 -0.09 -24.55
C HIS A 319 6.63 -0.22 -23.60
N PRO A 320 7.89 0.03 -24.06
CA PRO A 320 9.08 -0.18 -23.24
C PRO A 320 9.13 0.73 -22.02
N LEU A 321 8.62 1.95 -22.12
CA LEU A 321 8.42 2.88 -21.02
C LEU A 321 6.96 2.84 -20.59
N LYS A 322 6.65 2.04 -19.58
CA LYS A 322 5.26 1.84 -19.12
C LYS A 322 4.77 3.00 -18.26
N ILE A 323 5.59 3.46 -17.30
CA ILE A 323 5.22 4.45 -16.32
C ILE A 323 6.30 5.52 -16.19
N VAL A 324 5.88 6.78 -16.09
CA VAL A 324 6.71 7.91 -15.68
C VAL A 324 6.12 8.48 -14.40
N THR A 325 6.89 8.42 -13.33
CA THR A 325 6.45 8.87 -12.00
C THR A 325 7.57 9.64 -11.30
N GLY A 326 7.32 10.16 -10.12
CA GLY A 326 8.35 10.85 -9.34
C GLY A 326 7.93 11.08 -7.90
N LYS A 327 8.91 11.38 -7.08
CA LYS A 327 8.74 11.62 -5.64
C LYS A 327 9.45 12.90 -5.26
N LYS A 328 8.76 13.73 -4.47
CA LYS A 328 9.28 14.96 -3.87
C LYS A 328 9.90 14.65 -2.51
N ASN A 329 10.62 15.60 -1.96
CA ASN A 329 11.16 15.55 -0.61
C ASN A 329 12.04 14.32 -0.35
N CYS A 330 12.91 13.99 -1.30
CA CYS A 330 13.92 12.94 -1.15
C CYS A 330 15.23 13.54 -0.59
N ALA A 331 16.11 12.66 -0.08
CA ALA A 331 17.44 13.03 0.37
C ALA A 331 18.50 12.06 -0.18
N ILE A 332 19.70 12.56 -0.48
CA ILE A 332 20.84 11.72 -0.85
C ILE A 332 21.90 11.81 0.24
N LEU A 333 22.18 10.67 0.84
CA LEU A 333 23.33 10.47 1.73
C LEU A 333 24.53 10.08 0.86
N ARG A 334 25.65 10.78 1.05
CA ARG A 334 26.96 10.35 0.59
C ARG A 334 27.72 9.83 1.81
N ILE A 335 28.21 8.62 1.76
CA ILE A 335 28.86 7.90 2.85
C ILE A 335 29.97 7.01 2.28
N GLU A 336 31.08 6.79 3.00
CA GLU A 336 32.10 5.82 2.58
C GLU A 336 31.48 4.42 2.40
N SER A 337 31.88 3.71 1.32
CA SER A 337 31.20 2.47 0.91
C SER A 337 31.25 1.37 1.98
N THR A 338 32.30 1.31 2.79
CA THR A 338 32.41 0.39 3.92
C THR A 338 31.40 0.70 5.02
N SER A 339 31.28 1.97 5.42
CA SER A 339 30.31 2.43 6.42
C SER A 339 28.86 2.37 5.93
N ALA A 340 28.66 2.43 4.59
CA ALA A 340 27.34 2.29 4.00
C ALA A 340 26.73 0.89 4.30
N VAL A 341 27.53 -0.16 4.29
CA VAL A 341 27.07 -1.53 4.59
C VAL A 341 26.53 -1.58 6.02
N ASP A 342 27.30 -1.11 6.99
CA ASP A 342 26.90 -1.13 8.40
C ASP A 342 25.62 -0.33 8.64
N LEU A 343 25.48 0.84 8.00
CA LEU A 343 24.25 1.64 8.08
C LEU A 343 23.05 0.90 7.51
N LEU A 344 23.19 0.31 6.31
CA LEU A 344 22.09 -0.39 5.63
C LEU A 344 21.67 -1.63 6.42
N GLU A 345 22.61 -2.42 6.92
CA GLU A 345 22.34 -3.56 7.79
C GLU A 345 21.59 -3.13 9.07
N SER A 346 22.00 -2.00 9.67
CA SER A 346 21.31 -1.49 10.85
C SER A 346 19.90 -0.98 10.55
N LEU A 347 19.70 -0.29 9.43
CA LEU A 347 18.36 0.18 9.01
C LEU A 347 17.42 -0.99 8.76
N GLU A 348 17.89 -2.05 8.10
CA GLU A 348 17.09 -3.23 7.78
C GLU A 348 16.86 -4.13 8.99
N SER A 349 17.90 -4.42 9.79
CA SER A 349 17.79 -5.31 10.96
C SER A 349 16.94 -4.71 12.08
N GLU A 350 17.05 -3.41 12.31
CA GLU A 350 16.23 -2.69 13.26
C GLU A 350 14.85 -2.28 12.68
N LYS A 351 14.59 -2.65 11.41
CA LYS A 351 13.35 -2.34 10.68
C LYS A 351 13.00 -0.85 10.73
N ARG A 352 14.01 0.00 10.73
CA ARG A 352 13.83 1.46 10.84
C ARG A 352 13.40 2.10 9.55
N TYR A 353 13.92 1.60 8.41
CA TYR A 353 13.64 2.16 7.10
C TYR A 353 14.08 1.22 5.98
N SER A 354 13.21 0.98 5.01
CA SER A 354 13.49 0.08 3.87
C SER A 354 13.32 0.72 2.49
N GLU A 355 12.87 1.97 2.42
CA GLU A 355 12.61 2.67 1.15
C GLU A 355 13.81 3.51 0.70
N PHE A 356 14.94 2.87 0.46
CA PHE A 356 16.11 3.51 -0.10
C PHE A 356 16.58 2.85 -1.39
N ILE A 357 17.38 3.56 -2.16
CA ILE A 357 18.02 3.03 -3.38
C ILE A 357 19.50 3.40 -3.34
N ILE A 358 20.34 2.39 -3.58
CA ILE A 358 21.77 2.60 -3.76
C ILE A 358 21.99 3.05 -5.20
N LEU A 359 22.53 4.25 -5.37
CA LEU A 359 22.95 4.80 -6.65
C LEU A 359 24.40 4.39 -6.94
N SER A 360 24.83 4.55 -8.18
CA SER A 360 26.20 4.23 -8.58
C SER A 360 27.25 4.90 -7.67
N PRO A 361 28.22 4.14 -7.12
CA PRO A 361 29.28 4.69 -6.27
C PRO A 361 30.23 5.55 -7.08
N PHE A 362 31.09 6.31 -6.38
CA PHE A 362 32.13 7.10 -7.01
C PHE A 362 33.37 7.19 -6.12
N THR A 363 34.53 7.41 -6.73
CA THR A 363 35.79 7.58 -6.03
C THR A 363 36.16 9.06 -5.95
N LYS A 364 36.55 9.50 -4.76
CA LYS A 364 37.09 10.85 -4.51
C LYS A 364 38.22 10.78 -3.50
N ASP A 365 39.34 11.42 -3.81
CA ASP A 365 40.54 11.49 -2.94
C ASP A 365 41.03 10.11 -2.48
N GLY A 366 40.87 9.07 -3.32
CA GLY A 366 41.30 7.71 -3.06
C GLY A 366 40.30 6.89 -2.21
N LEU A 367 39.21 7.46 -1.78
CA LEU A 367 38.12 6.79 -1.06
C LEU A 367 36.94 6.53 -1.98
N GLU A 368 36.30 5.39 -1.79
CA GLU A 368 35.06 5.04 -2.49
C GLU A 368 33.84 5.44 -1.64
N PHE A 369 32.92 6.17 -2.27
CA PHE A 369 31.70 6.65 -1.64
C PHE A 369 30.48 6.00 -2.30
N SER A 370 29.58 5.51 -1.48
CA SER A 370 28.21 5.13 -1.86
C SER A 370 27.29 6.34 -1.76
N ARG A 371 26.29 6.37 -2.64
CA ARG A 371 25.20 7.34 -2.60
C ARG A 371 23.91 6.57 -2.33
N ILE A 372 23.27 6.87 -1.20
CA ILE A 372 22.02 6.26 -0.79
C ILE A 372 20.91 7.31 -0.97
N LEU A 373 19.99 7.04 -1.87
CA LEU A 373 18.80 7.84 -2.09
C LEU A 373 17.69 7.36 -1.14
N PHE A 374 17.35 8.18 -0.17
CA PHE A 374 16.20 8.00 0.69
C PHE A 374 14.99 8.66 0.07
N LEU A 375 13.88 7.92 -0.02
CA LEU A 375 12.65 8.39 -0.62
C LEU A 375 11.76 9.20 0.35
N ASP A 376 12.14 9.28 1.62
CA ASP A 376 11.57 10.14 2.67
C ASP A 376 12.66 11.01 3.30
N GLY A 377 12.76 12.26 2.86
CA GLY A 377 13.70 13.22 3.40
C GLY A 377 13.38 13.67 4.82
N ASP A 378 12.11 13.62 5.24
CA ASP A 378 11.72 13.97 6.61
C ASP A 378 12.17 12.89 7.59
N TYR A 379 12.13 11.60 7.21
CA TYR A 379 12.73 10.53 7.99
C TYR A 379 14.22 10.81 8.21
N VAL A 380 14.98 11.10 7.14
CA VAL A 380 16.42 11.38 7.24
C VAL A 380 16.68 12.58 8.14
N LYS A 381 15.87 13.63 8.03
CA LYS A 381 16.00 14.84 8.84
C LYS A 381 15.75 14.57 10.33
N ARG A 382 14.73 13.77 10.66
CA ARG A 382 14.46 13.35 12.05
C ARG A 382 15.58 12.48 12.63
N ASN A 383 16.22 11.65 11.80
CA ASN A 383 17.27 10.69 12.19
C ASN A 383 18.68 11.13 11.74
N GLU A 384 18.91 12.41 11.43
CA GLU A 384 20.15 12.91 10.85
C GLU A 384 21.39 12.52 11.68
N LYS A 385 21.33 12.71 12.99
CA LYS A 385 22.45 12.37 13.90
C LYS A 385 22.79 10.88 13.85
N TYR A 386 21.77 10.04 13.80
CA TYR A 386 21.95 8.58 13.71
C TYR A 386 22.58 8.19 12.38
N VAL A 387 22.03 8.66 11.27
CA VAL A 387 22.53 8.36 9.91
C VAL A 387 23.98 8.84 9.71
N LEU A 388 24.33 10.01 10.25
CA LEU A 388 25.69 10.56 10.17
C LEU A 388 26.66 9.92 11.16
N SER A 389 26.20 9.17 12.15
CA SER A 389 27.09 8.56 13.17
C SER A 389 27.96 7.43 12.61
N PHE A 390 27.59 6.85 11.46
CA PHE A 390 28.32 5.74 10.85
C PHE A 390 29.60 6.17 10.11
N ASP A 391 29.68 7.43 9.70
CA ASP A 391 30.85 7.96 8.98
C ASP A 391 31.01 9.47 9.20
N SER A 392 32.16 9.89 9.70
CA SER A 392 32.48 11.29 9.94
C SER A 392 32.62 12.14 8.66
N LEU A 393 32.79 11.50 7.50
CA LEU A 393 32.84 12.14 6.18
C LEU A 393 31.49 12.16 5.47
N ALA A 394 30.46 11.57 6.08
CA ALA A 394 29.13 11.52 5.51
C ALA A 394 28.52 12.93 5.34
N THR A 395 27.79 13.12 4.27
CA THR A 395 27.04 14.35 4.02
C THR A 395 25.67 14.04 3.43
N ILE A 396 24.67 14.85 3.80
CA ILE A 396 23.31 14.70 3.32
C ILE A 396 22.94 15.89 2.44
N ALA A 397 22.37 15.60 1.27
CA ALA A 397 21.78 16.58 0.38
C ALA A 397 20.26 16.44 0.41
N TYR A 398 19.59 17.41 1.00
CA TYR A 398 18.13 17.51 1.06
C TYR A 398 17.54 18.17 -0.18
N GLN A 399 16.19 18.30 -0.21
CA GLN A 399 15.46 18.93 -1.30
C GLN A 399 15.80 18.30 -2.66
N ARG A 400 15.71 16.98 -2.71
CA ARG A 400 15.90 16.22 -3.96
C ARG A 400 14.54 15.74 -4.45
N GLY A 401 14.27 16.04 -5.72
CA GLY A 401 13.16 15.50 -6.48
C GLY A 401 13.68 14.33 -7.33
N VAL A 402 12.90 13.28 -7.41
CA VAL A 402 13.26 12.10 -8.19
C VAL A 402 12.21 11.86 -9.25
N ILE A 403 12.64 11.67 -10.48
CA ILE A 403 11.82 11.20 -11.60
C ILE A 403 12.26 9.79 -11.92
N THR A 404 11.30 8.89 -12.05
CA THR A 404 11.57 7.49 -12.36
C THR A 404 10.82 7.07 -13.61
N LEU A 405 11.57 6.60 -14.59
CA LEU A 405 11.07 5.93 -15.78
C LEU A 405 11.03 4.44 -15.46
N ILE A 406 9.89 3.81 -15.63
CA ILE A 406 9.67 2.40 -15.27
C ILE A 406 9.26 1.59 -16.50
N GLY A 407 9.96 0.50 -16.71
CA GLY A 407 9.70 -0.48 -17.76
C GLY A 407 10.80 -1.53 -17.82
N ASP A 408 10.43 -2.78 -18.01
CA ASP A 408 11.38 -3.86 -18.18
C ASP A 408 12.13 -3.69 -19.52
N GLU A 409 13.37 -4.15 -19.54
CA GLU A 409 14.23 -4.16 -20.74
C GLU A 409 14.46 -2.77 -21.39
N MET A 410 14.24 -1.67 -20.66
CA MET A 410 14.50 -0.31 -21.19
C MET A 410 15.95 -0.12 -21.68
N TRP A 411 16.91 -0.87 -21.15
CA TRP A 411 18.30 -0.85 -21.59
C TRP A 411 18.45 -1.30 -23.04
N ARG A 412 17.48 -2.04 -23.62
CA ARG A 412 17.44 -2.39 -25.06
C ARG A 412 16.90 -1.27 -25.94
N VAL A 413 16.36 -0.21 -25.35
CA VAL A 413 15.72 0.88 -26.09
C VAL A 413 16.73 1.99 -26.38
N GLN A 414 17.03 2.18 -27.66
CA GLN A 414 17.95 3.24 -28.06
C GLN A 414 17.41 4.64 -27.69
N GLN A 415 18.33 5.49 -27.26
CA GLN A 415 18.07 6.92 -26.98
C GLN A 415 17.09 7.21 -25.81
N ILE A 416 16.63 6.22 -25.02
CA ILE A 416 15.68 6.49 -23.93
C ILE A 416 16.25 7.49 -22.91
N ALA A 417 17.49 7.29 -22.48
CA ALA A 417 18.17 8.18 -21.54
C ALA A 417 18.43 9.58 -22.14
N SER A 418 18.88 9.65 -23.40
CA SER A 418 19.15 10.92 -24.06
C SER A 418 17.87 11.74 -24.29
N LYS A 419 16.77 11.11 -24.68
CA LYS A 419 15.45 11.76 -24.83
C LYS A 419 14.95 12.29 -23.48
N ALA A 420 15.01 11.50 -22.42
CA ALA A 420 14.62 11.92 -21.09
C ALA A 420 15.46 13.12 -20.61
N SER A 421 16.79 13.05 -20.77
CA SER A 421 17.69 14.14 -20.38
C SER A 421 17.43 15.42 -21.18
N SER A 422 17.23 15.30 -22.52
CA SER A 422 16.91 16.46 -23.37
C SER A 422 15.63 17.15 -22.91
N LYS A 423 14.58 16.38 -22.60
CA LYS A 423 13.30 16.94 -22.16
C LYS A 423 13.38 17.65 -20.81
N ILE A 424 14.19 17.15 -19.88
CA ILE A 424 14.46 17.85 -18.62
C ILE A 424 15.19 19.18 -18.90
N GLY A 425 16.20 19.17 -19.78
CA GLY A 425 16.88 20.38 -20.19
C GLY A 425 15.95 21.38 -20.88
N ASP A 426 15.10 20.93 -21.81
CA ASP A 426 14.10 21.77 -22.49
C ASP A 426 13.10 22.39 -21.49
N ALA A 427 12.80 21.71 -20.39
CA ALA A 427 11.98 22.23 -19.30
C ALA A 427 12.72 23.21 -18.37
N GLY A 428 13.99 23.53 -18.67
CA GLY A 428 14.81 24.43 -17.87
C GLY A 428 15.32 23.86 -16.56
N LEU A 429 15.34 22.53 -16.43
CA LEU A 429 15.73 21.84 -15.20
C LEU A 429 17.14 21.25 -15.32
N ASN A 430 17.88 21.24 -14.20
CA ASN A 430 19.20 20.64 -14.14
C ASN A 430 19.16 19.23 -13.57
N ILE A 431 19.90 18.30 -14.21
CA ILE A 431 20.05 16.93 -13.72
C ILE A 431 21.21 16.88 -12.73
N LEU A 432 20.94 16.53 -11.49
CA LEU A 432 21.95 16.39 -10.43
C LEU A 432 22.57 15.00 -10.38
N ASN A 433 21.78 13.98 -10.72
CA ASN A 433 22.22 12.60 -10.84
C ASN A 433 21.33 11.86 -11.84
N MET A 434 21.89 10.86 -12.50
CA MET A 434 21.17 9.92 -13.35
C MET A 434 21.73 8.53 -13.13
N ASP A 435 20.82 7.58 -12.85
CA ASP A 435 21.16 6.18 -12.66
C ASP A 435 20.33 5.35 -13.64
N ALA A 436 21.02 4.68 -14.57
CA ALA A 436 20.44 3.85 -15.61
C ALA A 436 21.27 2.58 -15.70
N GLN A 437 20.79 1.50 -15.10
CA GLN A 437 21.49 0.22 -15.03
C GLN A 437 20.72 -0.84 -15.80
N GLU A 438 21.46 -1.76 -16.39
CA GLU A 438 20.90 -2.98 -17.01
C GLU A 438 20.10 -3.79 -15.98
N GLU A 439 19.03 -4.40 -16.41
CA GLU A 439 18.18 -5.31 -15.62
C GLU A 439 17.46 -4.69 -14.38
N THR A 440 17.48 -3.37 -14.23
CA THR A 440 16.85 -2.72 -13.07
C THR A 440 15.40 -2.29 -13.26
N SER A 441 14.84 -2.43 -14.46
CA SER A 441 13.48 -1.97 -14.85
C SER A 441 13.24 -0.48 -14.59
N ARG A 442 14.29 0.33 -14.37
CA ARG A 442 14.17 1.75 -14.06
C ARG A 442 15.31 2.60 -14.62
N ILE A 443 14.97 3.85 -14.87
CA ILE A 443 15.94 4.96 -14.97
C ILE A 443 15.54 6.00 -13.94
N ILE A 444 16.48 6.36 -13.07
CA ILE A 444 16.28 7.37 -12.02
C ILE A 444 16.98 8.65 -12.43
N ILE A 445 16.28 9.77 -12.36
CA ILE A 445 16.84 11.10 -12.59
C ILE A 445 16.56 11.94 -11.35
N VAL A 446 17.60 12.48 -10.76
CA VAL A 446 17.52 13.35 -9.59
C VAL A 446 17.68 14.81 -10.02
N ILE A 447 16.75 15.63 -9.58
CA ILE A 447 16.75 17.09 -9.78
C ILE A 447 16.61 17.80 -8.44
N GLU A 448 16.68 19.11 -8.44
CA GLU A 448 16.33 19.90 -7.27
C GLU A 448 14.81 19.93 -7.08
N ASP A 449 14.37 19.65 -5.84
CA ASP A 449 12.94 19.72 -5.46
C ASP A 449 12.61 21.14 -5.01
N SER A 450 12.36 22.01 -5.97
CA SER A 450 11.87 23.36 -5.76
C SER A 450 10.65 23.60 -6.65
N ASP A 451 9.72 24.40 -6.19
CA ASP A 451 8.47 24.70 -6.89
C ASP A 451 7.74 23.42 -7.36
N ASP A 452 7.39 23.36 -8.65
CA ASP A 452 6.76 22.21 -9.30
C ASP A 452 7.71 21.43 -10.22
N ASN A 453 9.02 21.46 -9.95
CA ASN A 453 10.03 20.88 -10.82
C ASN A 453 9.80 19.39 -11.10
N VAL A 454 9.42 18.61 -10.10
CA VAL A 454 9.13 17.18 -10.28
C VAL A 454 7.94 16.98 -11.23
N ALA A 455 6.87 17.76 -11.06
CA ALA A 455 5.71 17.67 -11.94
C ALA A 455 6.06 18.09 -13.39
N LYS A 456 6.79 19.19 -13.57
CA LYS A 456 7.28 19.67 -14.88
C LYS A 456 8.14 18.61 -15.58
N ALA A 457 9.04 17.97 -14.84
CA ALA A 457 9.91 16.93 -15.40
C ALA A 457 9.11 15.69 -15.82
N ILE A 458 8.13 15.24 -15.01
CA ILE A 458 7.25 14.13 -15.36
C ILE A 458 6.48 14.45 -16.64
N GLN A 459 5.85 15.64 -16.74
CA GLN A 459 5.10 16.07 -17.93
C GLN A 459 5.99 16.10 -19.17
N ALA A 460 7.20 16.68 -19.06
CA ALA A 460 8.14 16.80 -20.16
C ALA A 460 8.59 15.43 -20.70
N ILE A 461 8.91 14.48 -19.82
CA ILE A 461 9.32 13.12 -20.23
C ILE A 461 8.12 12.34 -20.76
N HIS A 462 6.96 12.42 -20.09
CA HIS A 462 5.77 11.69 -20.50
C HIS A 462 5.32 12.09 -21.91
N SER A 463 5.43 13.35 -22.30
CA SER A 463 5.09 13.82 -23.66
C SER A 463 5.90 13.15 -24.78
N GLU A 464 7.07 12.58 -24.47
CA GLU A 464 7.89 11.82 -25.43
C GLU A 464 7.64 10.32 -25.39
N ARG A 465 6.85 9.82 -24.42
CA ARG A 465 6.65 8.38 -24.18
C ARG A 465 6.19 7.65 -25.44
N SER A 466 5.22 8.19 -26.17
CA SER A 466 4.68 7.59 -27.40
C SER A 466 5.71 7.38 -28.51
N LYS A 467 6.82 8.14 -28.48
CA LYS A 467 7.94 8.06 -29.44
C LYS A 467 9.03 7.07 -29.03
N ILE A 468 8.92 6.48 -27.84
CA ILE A 468 9.86 5.50 -27.30
C ILE A 468 9.31 4.11 -27.63
N LYS A 469 10.01 3.35 -28.50
CA LYS A 469 9.58 2.01 -28.96
C LYS A 469 10.77 1.07 -28.91
N PHE A 470 10.51 -0.22 -28.75
CA PHE A 470 11.51 -1.25 -29.03
C PHE A 470 11.92 -1.16 -30.52
N VAL A 471 13.19 -1.38 -30.78
CA VAL A 471 13.77 -1.39 -32.14
C VAL A 471 13.70 -2.81 -32.71
#